data_ce28d28003e18453abce02a8a1973930
#
_entry.id   ce28d28003e18453abce02a8a1973930
#
_cell.length_a   1.000
_cell.length_b   1.000
_cell.length_c   1.000
_cell.angle_alpha   90.00
_cell.angle_beta   90.00
_cell.angle_gamma   90.00
#
_symmetry.space_group_name_H-M   'P 1'
#
loop_
_entity.id
_entity.type
_entity.pdbx_description
1 polymer ?
#
loop_
_entity_poly.entity_id
_entity_poly.type
_entity_poly.pdbx_seq_one_letter_code
_entity_poly.pdbx_strand_id
1 'polypeptide(L)'
;DEFGKELNLQRMSAPMFVEKSTGLNDNLNGVEQPVSFEMKDMPSETVEVVHSLAKWKRLALKRYGFGMHEGLYTNMNAIRKEEDLDNFHSIYVDQWDWEKIISKDERTEETLKDTVRDIFKVIKHMEHEVWYKFPQAVYHLPDEIHFVTTQELEDRWPDLTPLEREDKIAKELGAVFVMKIGDKLQRSGKPHDGRAPDYDDWSLNGDIIFWYEPLQRRIEISSMGIRVSPESMKYQLEQADATYREKLPFHKMLLNGELPYTI
;
A
#
# COMPACT_ATOMS: atom_id res chain seq x y z
N ASP A 1 -17.14 8.97 4.25
CA ASP A 1 -16.30 10.05 3.74
C ASP A 1 -15.41 10.76 4.77
N GLU A 2 -15.29 10.16 5.93
CA GLU A 2 -14.47 10.71 7.03
C GLU A 2 -12.97 10.71 6.66
N PHE A 3 -12.46 9.64 6.05
CA PHE A 3 -11.09 9.59 5.56
C PHE A 3 -10.76 10.72 4.58
N GLY A 4 -11.68 11.00 3.63
CA GLY A 4 -11.49 12.08 2.67
C GLY A 4 -11.34 13.44 3.35
N LYS A 5 -12.07 13.68 4.44
CA LYS A 5 -11.99 14.93 5.22
C LYS A 5 -10.71 14.98 6.06
N GLU A 6 -10.43 13.93 6.84
CA GLU A 6 -9.27 13.89 7.75
C GLU A 6 -7.95 14.02 6.99
N LEU A 7 -7.84 13.35 5.84
CA LEU A 7 -6.63 13.36 5.05
C LEU A 7 -6.58 14.45 3.96
N ASN A 8 -7.61 15.30 3.83
CA ASN A 8 -7.74 16.32 2.80
C ASN A 8 -7.70 15.77 1.37
N LEU A 9 -8.59 14.82 1.07
CA LEU A 9 -8.63 14.12 -0.20
C LEU A 9 -9.88 14.44 -1.00
N GLN A 10 -9.74 14.54 -2.32
CA GLN A 10 -10.83 14.69 -3.27
C GLN A 10 -11.12 13.36 -3.97
N ARG A 11 -12.41 13.06 -4.16
CA ARG A 11 -12.80 11.86 -4.89
C ARG A 11 -12.51 11.99 -6.38
N MET A 12 -11.82 11.00 -6.94
CA MET A 12 -11.51 10.90 -8.36
C MET A 12 -11.97 9.56 -8.92
N SER A 13 -12.31 9.53 -10.22
CA SER A 13 -12.55 8.28 -10.93
C SER A 13 -11.22 7.75 -11.46
N ALA A 14 -10.95 6.47 -11.21
CA ALA A 14 -9.75 5.80 -11.67
C ALA A 14 -10.04 4.88 -12.87
N PRO A 15 -9.04 4.58 -13.70
CA PRO A 15 -9.17 3.60 -14.76
C PRO A 15 -9.29 2.18 -14.21
N MET A 16 -10.07 1.33 -14.86
CA MET A 16 -10.14 -0.11 -14.57
C MET A 16 -8.98 -0.87 -15.25
N PHE A 17 -8.42 -0.31 -16.30
CA PHE A 17 -7.32 -0.88 -17.07
C PHE A 17 -6.39 0.22 -17.58
N VAL A 18 -5.14 -0.14 -17.82
CA VAL A 18 -4.10 0.75 -18.33
C VAL A 18 -3.34 0.07 -19.45
N GLU A 19 -2.74 0.87 -20.31
CA GLU A 19 -1.86 0.39 -21.36
C GLU A 19 -0.56 -0.13 -20.77
N LYS A 20 -0.18 -1.35 -21.13
CA LYS A 20 1.01 -2.05 -20.60
C LYS A 20 2.30 -1.25 -20.78
N SER A 21 2.46 -0.62 -21.96
CA SER A 21 3.67 0.13 -22.32
C SER A 21 3.94 1.32 -21.41
N THR A 22 2.94 1.83 -20.67
CA THR A 22 3.07 2.98 -19.77
C THR A 22 3.86 2.66 -18.50
N GLY A 23 3.88 1.40 -18.07
CA GLY A 23 4.45 0.98 -16.79
C GLY A 23 3.63 1.40 -15.56
N LEU A 24 2.37 1.81 -15.75
CA LEU A 24 1.50 2.27 -14.66
C LEU A 24 0.90 1.13 -13.86
N ASN A 25 0.74 -0.06 -14.46
CA ASN A 25 0.23 -1.20 -13.71
C ASN A 25 1.27 -1.72 -12.71
N ASP A 26 0.79 -2.40 -11.70
CA ASP A 26 1.61 -3.05 -10.70
C ASP A 26 1.75 -4.54 -11.00
N ASN A 27 2.93 -5.09 -10.78
CA ASN A 27 3.18 -6.53 -10.88
C ASN A 27 3.15 -7.21 -9.49
N LEU A 28 2.58 -6.55 -8.48
CA LEU A 28 2.52 -7.02 -7.09
C LEU A 28 3.92 -7.45 -6.61
N ASN A 29 4.11 -8.74 -6.33
CA ASN A 29 5.42 -9.29 -5.94
C ASN A 29 6.40 -9.47 -7.12
N GLY A 30 5.97 -9.10 -8.35
CA GLY A 30 6.81 -9.13 -9.55
C GLY A 30 6.66 -10.39 -10.39
N VAL A 31 5.85 -11.34 -9.97
CA VAL A 31 5.63 -12.63 -10.66
C VAL A 31 4.20 -12.77 -11.20
N GLU A 32 3.25 -12.10 -10.57
CA GLU A 32 1.83 -12.17 -10.93
C GLU A 32 1.58 -11.53 -12.30
N GLN A 33 0.76 -12.19 -13.10
CA GLN A 33 0.39 -11.73 -14.43
C GLN A 33 -1.01 -11.09 -14.40
N PRO A 34 -1.17 -9.85 -14.90
CA PRO A 34 -2.48 -9.21 -14.99
C PRO A 34 -3.38 -9.91 -16.01
N VAL A 35 -4.67 -9.70 -15.90
CA VAL A 35 -5.60 -9.97 -17.01
C VAL A 35 -5.33 -8.93 -18.09
N SER A 36 -4.96 -9.40 -19.29
CA SER A 36 -4.65 -8.54 -20.43
C SER A 36 -5.51 -8.88 -21.64
N PHE A 37 -5.78 -7.86 -22.46
CA PHE A 37 -6.56 -7.98 -23.69
C PHE A 37 -6.14 -6.91 -24.71
N GLU A 38 -6.57 -7.11 -25.95
CA GLU A 38 -6.41 -6.15 -27.05
C GLU A 38 -7.74 -5.49 -27.35
N MET A 39 -7.70 -4.23 -27.76
CA MET A 39 -8.90 -3.48 -28.16
C MET A 39 -9.00 -3.44 -29.68
N LYS A 40 -10.23 -3.54 -30.22
CA LYS A 40 -10.50 -3.52 -31.66
C LYS A 40 -9.88 -2.31 -32.36
N ASP A 41 -9.98 -1.14 -31.74
CA ASP A 41 -9.54 0.13 -32.34
C ASP A 41 -8.04 0.43 -32.05
N MET A 42 -7.39 -0.39 -31.22
CA MET A 42 -5.96 -0.31 -30.87
C MET A 42 -5.32 -1.71 -30.84
N PRO A 43 -5.30 -2.43 -31.97
CA PRO A 43 -4.91 -3.85 -31.97
C PRO A 43 -3.41 -4.08 -31.77
N SER A 44 -2.59 -3.03 -31.82
CA SER A 44 -1.16 -3.10 -31.52
C SER A 44 -0.81 -2.91 -30.04
N GLU A 45 -1.79 -2.49 -29.25
CA GLU A 45 -1.59 -2.15 -27.83
C GLU A 45 -2.23 -3.21 -26.92
N THR A 46 -1.44 -3.70 -25.98
CA THR A 46 -1.92 -4.57 -24.91
C THR A 46 -2.39 -3.71 -23.74
N VAL A 47 -3.60 -3.94 -23.27
CA VAL A 47 -4.20 -3.30 -22.09
C VAL A 47 -4.28 -4.30 -20.97
N GLU A 48 -4.02 -3.87 -19.74
CA GLU A 48 -4.03 -4.70 -18.56
C GLU A 48 -5.06 -4.18 -17.55
N VAL A 49 -5.88 -5.07 -17.00
CA VAL A 49 -6.70 -4.74 -15.83
C VAL A 49 -5.76 -4.44 -14.67
N VAL A 50 -6.04 -3.37 -13.93
CA VAL A 50 -5.14 -2.93 -12.86
C VAL A 50 -5.06 -3.95 -11.73
N HIS A 51 -3.86 -4.13 -11.19
CA HIS A 51 -3.59 -4.82 -9.93
C HIS A 51 -3.54 -3.84 -8.76
N SER A 52 -3.08 -2.61 -9.03
CA SER A 52 -2.95 -1.50 -8.11
C SER A 52 -2.98 -0.17 -8.88
N LEU A 53 -3.39 0.89 -8.21
CA LEU A 53 -3.40 2.25 -8.76
C LEU A 53 -2.28 3.14 -8.18
N ALA A 54 -1.32 2.58 -7.44
CA ALA A 54 -0.30 3.36 -6.76
C ALA A 54 0.44 4.33 -7.72
N LYS A 55 0.96 3.83 -8.82
CA LYS A 55 1.66 4.66 -9.81
C LYS A 55 0.72 5.62 -10.56
N TRP A 56 -0.50 5.17 -10.86
CA TRP A 56 -1.50 6.01 -11.51
C TRP A 56 -1.90 7.20 -10.64
N LYS A 57 -2.14 7.00 -9.34
CA LYS A 57 -2.55 8.07 -8.42
C LYS A 57 -1.50 9.18 -8.36
N ARG A 58 -0.23 8.83 -8.23
CA ARG A 58 0.87 9.80 -8.23
C ARG A 58 0.93 10.61 -9.52
N LEU A 59 0.75 9.95 -10.67
CA LEU A 59 0.66 10.64 -11.97
C LEU A 59 -0.58 11.52 -12.06
N ALA A 60 -1.73 11.08 -11.56
CA ALA A 60 -2.98 11.82 -11.55
C ALA A 60 -2.87 13.10 -10.71
N LEU A 61 -2.26 13.05 -9.53
CA LEU A 61 -2.02 14.24 -8.71
C LEU A 61 -1.26 15.32 -9.48
N LYS A 62 -0.21 14.94 -10.20
CA LYS A 62 0.50 15.88 -11.09
C LYS A 62 -0.39 16.37 -12.22
N ARG A 63 -1.05 15.46 -12.93
CA ARG A 63 -1.83 15.77 -14.14
C ARG A 63 -3.00 16.70 -13.85
N TYR A 64 -3.64 16.54 -12.72
CA TYR A 64 -4.79 17.35 -12.31
C TYR A 64 -4.43 18.57 -11.47
N GLY A 65 -3.14 18.81 -11.21
CA GLY A 65 -2.64 20.03 -10.57
C GLY A 65 -2.97 20.16 -9.09
N PHE A 66 -2.95 19.04 -8.36
CA PHE A 66 -3.12 19.07 -6.90
C PHE A 66 -1.99 19.85 -6.22
N GLY A 67 -2.34 20.58 -5.17
CA GLY A 67 -1.41 21.37 -4.37
C GLY A 67 -0.77 20.60 -3.23
N MET A 68 0.13 21.27 -2.50
CA MET A 68 0.77 20.72 -1.31
C MET A 68 -0.28 20.34 -0.27
N HIS A 69 -0.13 19.14 0.32
CA HIS A 69 -1.02 18.53 1.31
C HIS A 69 -2.46 18.26 0.82
N GLU A 70 -2.67 18.35 -0.49
CA GLU A 70 -3.90 17.87 -1.12
C GLU A 70 -3.69 16.46 -1.67
N GLY A 71 -4.76 15.69 -1.76
CA GLY A 71 -4.71 14.34 -2.29
C GLY A 71 -5.99 13.90 -2.96
N LEU A 72 -5.95 12.71 -3.51
CA LEU A 72 -7.11 12.06 -4.11
C LEU A 72 -7.42 10.73 -3.43
N TYR A 73 -8.69 10.34 -3.49
CA TYR A 73 -9.09 8.95 -3.24
C TYR A 73 -10.00 8.43 -4.34
N THR A 74 -10.01 7.13 -4.50
CA THR A 74 -10.82 6.45 -5.51
C THR A 74 -11.24 5.08 -5.01
N ASN A 75 -12.30 4.54 -5.61
CA ASN A 75 -12.63 3.13 -5.47
C ASN A 75 -11.92 2.38 -6.60
N MET A 76 -10.92 1.60 -6.24
CA MET A 76 -10.19 0.74 -7.17
C MET A 76 -10.94 -0.57 -7.32
N ASN A 77 -11.11 -1.02 -8.56
CA ASN A 77 -11.59 -2.35 -8.88
C ASN A 77 -10.50 -3.09 -9.63
N ALA A 78 -9.96 -4.13 -9.03
CA ALA A 78 -8.87 -4.90 -9.58
C ALA A 78 -9.23 -6.38 -9.76
N ILE A 79 -8.52 -7.07 -10.64
CA ILE A 79 -8.63 -8.53 -10.81
C ILE A 79 -7.23 -9.11 -10.61
N ARG A 80 -7.07 -9.90 -9.55
CA ARG A 80 -5.85 -10.65 -9.21
C ARG A 80 -6.10 -12.13 -9.49
N LYS A 81 -5.95 -12.53 -10.76
CA LYS A 81 -6.34 -13.88 -11.23
C LYS A 81 -5.52 -15.03 -10.63
N GLU A 82 -4.36 -14.72 -10.05
CA GLU A 82 -3.44 -15.68 -9.46
C GLU A 82 -3.46 -15.62 -7.92
N GLU A 83 -4.47 -14.95 -7.32
CA GLU A 83 -4.65 -14.86 -5.88
C GLU A 83 -4.97 -16.21 -5.25
N ASP A 84 -4.31 -16.54 -4.14
CA ASP A 84 -4.65 -17.70 -3.30
C ASP A 84 -5.91 -17.39 -2.49
N LEU A 85 -6.99 -18.10 -2.81
CA LEU A 85 -8.32 -17.80 -2.24
C LEU A 85 -8.46 -18.37 -0.83
N ASP A 86 -8.89 -17.50 0.09
CA ASP A 86 -9.25 -17.89 1.44
C ASP A 86 -10.47 -17.06 1.94
N ASN A 87 -10.68 -16.99 3.27
CA ASN A 87 -11.78 -16.22 3.84
C ASN A 87 -11.63 -14.68 3.68
N PHE A 88 -10.45 -14.20 3.31
CA PHE A 88 -10.12 -12.78 3.19
C PHE A 88 -9.71 -12.37 1.77
N HIS A 89 -9.24 -13.31 0.96
CA HIS A 89 -8.68 -13.04 -0.36
C HIS A 89 -9.62 -13.51 -1.46
N SER A 90 -9.88 -12.63 -2.42
CA SER A 90 -10.73 -12.86 -3.58
C SER A 90 -10.00 -12.45 -4.85
N ILE A 91 -10.34 -13.10 -5.97
CA ILE A 91 -9.86 -12.69 -7.32
C ILE A 91 -10.26 -11.24 -7.62
N TYR A 92 -11.48 -10.85 -7.25
CA TYR A 92 -11.95 -9.48 -7.39
C TYR A 92 -11.62 -8.69 -6.13
N VAL A 93 -10.96 -7.55 -6.32
CA VAL A 93 -10.58 -6.63 -5.24
C VAL A 93 -11.30 -5.31 -5.44
N ASP A 94 -12.06 -4.89 -4.43
CA ASP A 94 -12.68 -3.57 -4.31
C ASP A 94 -12.00 -2.86 -3.13
N GLN A 95 -11.26 -1.80 -3.42
CA GLN A 95 -10.39 -1.16 -2.45
C GLN A 95 -10.61 0.36 -2.47
N TRP A 96 -10.85 0.94 -1.29
CA TRP A 96 -10.73 2.38 -1.10
C TRP A 96 -9.24 2.74 -1.10
N ASP A 97 -8.82 3.51 -2.07
CA ASP A 97 -7.40 3.75 -2.35
C ASP A 97 -7.13 5.25 -2.44
N TRP A 98 -6.02 5.71 -1.90
CA TRP A 98 -5.73 7.14 -1.77
C TRP A 98 -4.26 7.47 -1.99
N GLU A 99 -3.98 8.75 -2.24
CA GLU A 99 -2.62 9.29 -2.29
C GLU A 99 -2.65 10.81 -2.06
N LYS A 100 -1.66 11.34 -1.31
CA LYS A 100 -1.57 12.74 -0.90
C LYS A 100 -0.18 13.30 -1.18
N ILE A 101 -0.09 14.55 -1.63
CA ILE A 101 1.18 15.25 -1.85
C ILE A 101 1.79 15.67 -0.51
N ILE A 102 3.07 15.39 -0.35
CA ILE A 102 3.91 15.85 0.77
C ILE A 102 5.15 16.56 0.23
N SER A 103 5.82 17.33 1.06
CA SER A 103 7.11 17.92 0.70
C SER A 103 8.23 16.87 0.76
N LYS A 104 9.39 17.21 0.19
CA LYS A 104 10.58 16.36 0.29
C LYS A 104 11.03 16.18 1.74
N ASP A 105 10.94 17.23 2.54
CA ASP A 105 11.39 17.22 3.94
C ASP A 105 10.44 16.43 4.87
N GLU A 106 9.19 16.21 4.43
CA GLU A 106 8.20 15.37 5.12
C GLU A 106 8.36 13.86 4.83
N ARG A 107 9.35 13.47 4.04
CA ARG A 107 9.69 12.05 3.83
C ARG A 107 10.38 11.46 5.06
N THR A 108 9.64 11.27 6.14
CA THR A 108 10.16 10.82 7.44
C THR A 108 9.27 9.73 8.04
N GLU A 109 9.85 8.94 8.95
CA GLU A 109 9.06 7.97 9.73
C GLU A 109 7.97 8.66 10.58
N GLU A 110 8.21 9.89 11.05
CA GLU A 110 7.22 10.59 11.86
C GLU A 110 6.01 11.00 11.02
N THR A 111 6.20 11.52 9.82
CA THR A 111 5.10 11.79 8.87
C THR A 111 4.30 10.52 8.58
N LEU A 112 4.97 9.39 8.37
CA LEU A 112 4.31 8.10 8.16
C LEU A 112 3.47 7.70 9.38
N LYS A 113 4.06 7.77 10.57
CA LYS A 113 3.39 7.41 11.84
C LYS A 113 2.20 8.32 12.14
N ASP A 114 2.33 9.62 11.92
CA ASP A 114 1.24 10.58 12.12
C ASP A 114 0.08 10.29 11.17
N THR A 115 0.36 10.02 9.91
CA THR A 115 -0.68 9.63 8.95
C THR A 115 -1.38 8.33 9.36
N VAL A 116 -0.64 7.35 9.87
CA VAL A 116 -1.22 6.10 10.39
C VAL A 116 -2.10 6.36 11.62
N ARG A 117 -1.69 7.26 12.52
CA ARG A 117 -2.50 7.66 13.68
C ARG A 117 -3.81 8.33 13.26
N ASP A 118 -3.77 9.20 12.25
CA ASP A 118 -4.96 9.86 11.71
C ASP A 118 -5.92 8.83 11.08
N ILE A 119 -5.41 7.88 10.31
CA ILE A 119 -6.19 6.77 9.77
C ILE A 119 -6.81 5.94 10.89
N PHE A 120 -6.02 5.57 11.89
CA PHE A 120 -6.51 4.77 13.02
C PHE A 120 -7.60 5.48 13.82
N LYS A 121 -7.47 6.79 14.04
CA LYS A 121 -8.49 7.63 14.66
C LYS A 121 -9.82 7.60 13.90
N VAL A 122 -9.79 7.66 12.56
CA VAL A 122 -11.00 7.52 11.74
C VAL A 122 -11.60 6.13 11.87
N ILE A 123 -10.78 5.08 11.87
CA ILE A 123 -11.27 3.70 12.08
C ILE A 123 -11.93 3.54 13.46
N LYS A 124 -11.33 4.09 14.51
CA LYS A 124 -11.91 4.09 15.86
C LYS A 124 -13.25 4.82 15.90
N HIS A 125 -13.36 5.95 15.23
CA HIS A 125 -14.63 6.67 15.13
C HIS A 125 -15.69 5.83 14.41
N MET A 126 -15.35 5.17 13.31
CA MET A 126 -16.27 4.27 12.59
C MET A 126 -16.67 3.05 13.43
N GLU A 127 -15.75 2.47 14.20
CA GLU A 127 -16.04 1.40 15.15
C GLU A 127 -17.13 1.83 16.15
N HIS A 128 -16.98 3.04 16.71
CA HIS A 128 -17.95 3.61 17.64
C HIS A 128 -19.34 3.81 16.99
N GLU A 129 -19.38 4.34 15.77
CA GLU A 129 -20.63 4.53 15.01
C GLU A 129 -21.34 3.21 14.70
N VAL A 130 -20.58 2.17 14.35
CA VAL A 130 -21.11 0.81 14.13
C VAL A 130 -21.66 0.24 15.43
N TRP A 131 -20.93 0.33 16.52
CA TRP A 131 -21.37 -0.13 17.83
C TRP A 131 -22.63 0.61 18.31
N TYR A 132 -22.71 1.92 18.09
CA TYR A 132 -23.90 2.72 18.46
C TYR A 132 -25.15 2.24 17.72
N LYS A 133 -25.04 1.87 16.43
CA LYS A 133 -26.16 1.38 15.62
C LYS A 133 -26.46 -0.11 15.85
N PHE A 134 -25.43 -0.89 16.16
CA PHE A 134 -25.48 -2.34 16.31
C PHE A 134 -24.75 -2.78 17.57
N PRO A 135 -25.34 -2.59 18.79
CA PRO A 135 -24.66 -2.87 20.04
C PRO A 135 -24.24 -4.34 20.25
N GLN A 136 -24.79 -5.26 19.45
CA GLN A 136 -24.39 -6.67 19.41
C GLN A 136 -23.08 -6.91 18.64
N ALA A 137 -22.63 -5.97 17.83
CA ALA A 137 -21.34 -6.03 17.17
C ALA A 137 -20.25 -5.67 18.18
N VAL A 138 -19.81 -6.65 18.96
CA VAL A 138 -18.77 -6.46 19.97
C VAL A 138 -17.42 -6.61 19.30
N TYR A 139 -16.78 -5.51 19.03
CA TYR A 139 -15.38 -5.45 18.66
C TYR A 139 -14.73 -4.25 19.33
N HIS A 140 -13.54 -4.43 19.88
CA HIS A 140 -12.84 -3.36 20.59
C HIS A 140 -11.41 -3.27 20.11
N LEU A 141 -11.15 -2.32 19.20
CA LEU A 141 -9.80 -1.89 18.91
C LEU A 141 -9.17 -1.25 20.15
N PRO A 142 -7.85 -1.41 20.37
CA PRO A 142 -7.16 -0.71 21.45
C PRO A 142 -7.26 0.82 21.26
N ASP A 143 -6.90 1.58 22.28
CA ASP A 143 -6.97 3.04 22.22
C ASP A 143 -5.92 3.63 21.29
N GLU A 144 -4.80 2.97 21.11
CA GLU A 144 -3.68 3.40 20.29
C GLU A 144 -3.22 2.29 19.35
N ILE A 145 -2.70 2.67 18.18
CA ILE A 145 -1.99 1.77 17.29
C ILE A 145 -0.51 1.76 17.65
N HIS A 146 0.08 0.56 17.71
CA HIS A 146 1.49 0.37 18.01
C HIS A 146 2.32 0.28 16.75
N PHE A 147 3.60 0.67 16.83
CA PHE A 147 4.55 0.66 15.71
C PHE A 147 5.66 -0.34 16.01
N VAL A 148 5.95 -1.20 15.04
CA VAL A 148 7.02 -2.20 15.13
C VAL A 148 7.66 -2.36 13.76
N THR A 149 8.97 -2.55 13.71
CA THR A 149 9.67 -2.85 12.46
C THR A 149 9.72 -4.35 12.20
N THR A 150 9.82 -4.73 10.94
CA THR A 150 10.03 -6.13 10.55
C THR A 150 11.29 -6.74 11.16
N GLN A 151 12.35 -5.92 11.38
CA GLN A 151 13.57 -6.36 12.05
C GLN A 151 13.34 -6.66 13.53
N GLU A 152 12.60 -5.81 14.26
CA GLU A 152 12.23 -6.09 15.66
C GLU A 152 11.42 -7.38 15.80
N LEU A 153 10.55 -7.67 14.83
CA LEU A 153 9.79 -8.93 14.79
C LEU A 153 10.70 -10.15 14.57
N GLU A 154 11.67 -10.03 13.65
CA GLU A 154 12.68 -11.09 13.43
C GLU A 154 13.54 -11.31 14.68
N ASP A 155 14.01 -10.25 15.31
CA ASP A 155 14.86 -10.33 16.52
C ASP A 155 14.13 -10.97 17.68
N ARG A 156 12.83 -10.64 17.84
CA ARG A 156 11.98 -11.16 18.89
C ARG A 156 11.60 -12.64 18.69
N TRP A 157 11.34 -13.03 17.45
CA TRP A 157 10.91 -14.41 17.09
C TRP A 157 11.64 -14.92 15.85
N PRO A 158 12.95 -15.20 15.96
CA PRO A 158 13.78 -15.53 14.80
C PRO A 158 13.39 -16.82 14.07
N ASP A 159 12.79 -17.76 14.78
CA ASP A 159 12.45 -19.08 14.27
C ASP A 159 11.03 -19.15 13.67
N LEU A 160 10.25 -18.07 13.79
CA LEU A 160 8.90 -17.98 13.22
C LEU A 160 8.93 -17.43 11.80
N THR A 161 7.93 -17.82 11.03
CA THR A 161 7.66 -17.22 9.73
C THR A 161 7.17 -15.75 9.89
N PRO A 162 7.28 -14.92 8.85
CA PRO A 162 6.73 -13.56 8.89
C PRO A 162 5.27 -13.49 9.35
N LEU A 163 4.40 -14.32 8.78
CA LEU A 163 2.98 -14.36 9.13
C LEU A 163 2.74 -14.75 10.60
N GLU A 164 3.50 -15.71 11.13
CA GLU A 164 3.42 -16.11 12.54
C GLU A 164 3.90 -14.99 13.48
N ARG A 165 4.91 -14.21 13.07
CA ARG A 165 5.37 -13.02 13.80
C ARG A 165 4.29 -11.96 13.88
N GLU A 166 3.62 -11.70 12.75
CA GLU A 166 2.50 -10.75 12.67
C GLU A 166 1.30 -11.21 13.48
N ASP A 167 0.92 -12.49 13.42
CA ASP A 167 -0.15 -13.04 14.27
C ASP A 167 0.16 -12.86 15.75
N LYS A 168 1.41 -13.09 16.17
CA LYS A 168 1.82 -12.93 17.57
C LYS A 168 1.76 -11.48 18.03
N ILE A 169 2.32 -10.54 17.27
CA ILE A 169 2.33 -9.14 17.67
C ILE A 169 0.93 -8.53 17.62
N ALA A 170 0.11 -8.89 16.62
CA ALA A 170 -1.27 -8.43 16.51
C ALA A 170 -2.10 -8.98 17.68
N LYS A 171 -1.92 -10.23 18.07
CA LYS A 171 -2.60 -10.82 19.23
C LYS A 171 -2.21 -10.15 20.53
N GLU A 172 -0.96 -9.75 20.68
CA GLU A 172 -0.44 -9.08 21.88
C GLU A 172 -0.94 -7.64 22.00
N LEU A 173 -0.96 -6.90 20.90
CA LEU A 173 -1.19 -5.45 20.89
C LEU A 173 -2.58 -5.03 20.37
N GLY A 174 -3.32 -5.92 19.70
CA GLY A 174 -4.63 -5.67 19.11
C GLY A 174 -4.60 -4.90 17.81
N ALA A 175 -3.82 -3.83 17.69
CA ALA A 175 -3.60 -3.04 16.48
C ALA A 175 -2.12 -2.64 16.36
N VAL A 176 -1.53 -2.92 15.23
CA VAL A 176 -0.11 -2.67 14.99
C VAL A 176 0.13 -2.21 13.55
N PHE A 177 1.08 -1.29 13.39
CA PHE A 177 1.65 -0.92 12.10
C PHE A 177 3.03 -1.56 11.97
N VAL A 178 3.14 -2.57 11.12
CA VAL A 178 4.39 -3.29 10.84
C VAL A 178 5.15 -2.56 9.76
N MET A 179 6.31 -1.98 10.11
CA MET A 179 7.06 -1.07 9.26
C MET A 179 8.26 -1.73 8.59
N LYS A 180 8.74 -1.08 7.50
CA LYS A 180 9.99 -1.39 6.77
C LYS A 180 9.93 -2.77 6.12
N ILE A 181 8.91 -2.94 5.29
CA ILE A 181 8.69 -4.16 4.50
C ILE A 181 9.37 -4.00 3.13
N GLY A 182 10.05 -5.04 2.66
CA GLY A 182 10.65 -5.13 1.33
C GLY A 182 12.17 -5.33 1.33
N ASP A 183 12.91 -4.73 2.25
CA ASP A 183 14.35 -4.94 2.33
C ASP A 183 14.71 -6.20 3.12
N LYS A 184 15.96 -6.65 2.93
CA LYS A 184 16.48 -7.85 3.58
C LYS A 184 16.71 -7.61 5.07
N LEU A 185 16.19 -8.51 5.89
CA LEU A 185 16.42 -8.54 7.33
C LEU A 185 17.86 -9.00 7.65
N GLN A 186 18.41 -8.51 8.76
CA GLN A 186 19.82 -8.71 9.10
C GLN A 186 20.17 -10.16 9.42
N ARG A 187 19.27 -10.89 10.07
CA ARG A 187 19.55 -12.26 10.51
C ARG A 187 19.30 -13.28 9.41
N SER A 188 18.12 -13.24 8.77
CA SER A 188 17.76 -14.21 7.74
C SER A 188 18.36 -13.90 6.37
N GLY A 189 18.72 -12.63 6.11
CA GLY A 189 19.13 -12.15 4.80
C GLY A 189 17.99 -12.15 3.78
N LYS A 190 16.73 -12.31 4.23
CA LYS A 190 15.52 -12.33 3.41
C LYS A 190 14.59 -11.20 3.81
N PRO A 191 13.79 -10.66 2.89
CA PRO A 191 12.75 -9.71 3.27
C PRO A 191 11.70 -10.39 4.17
N HIS A 192 11.01 -9.56 4.98
CA HIS A 192 9.87 -10.02 5.78
C HIS A 192 8.74 -10.50 4.86
N ASP A 193 8.40 -9.66 3.89
CA ASP A 193 7.46 -9.97 2.82
C ASP A 193 7.91 -9.28 1.52
N GLY A 194 7.31 -9.71 0.39
CA GLY A 194 7.51 -9.09 -0.91
C GLY A 194 6.89 -7.70 -0.97
N ARG A 195 7.61 -6.74 -1.58
CA ARG A 195 7.09 -5.40 -1.83
C ARG A 195 7.60 -4.93 -3.18
N ALA A 196 6.71 -4.47 -4.06
CA ALA A 196 7.12 -3.92 -5.34
C ALA A 196 8.15 -2.80 -5.17
N PRO A 197 9.19 -2.75 -6.04
CA PRO A 197 10.31 -1.84 -5.84
C PRO A 197 10.07 -0.40 -6.33
N ASP A 198 8.92 -0.12 -6.94
CA ASP A 198 8.72 1.06 -7.75
C ASP A 198 7.55 1.96 -7.33
N TYR A 199 6.99 1.76 -6.13
CA TYR A 199 6.03 2.71 -5.58
C TYR A 199 6.25 3.04 -4.09
N ASP A 200 6.29 2.10 -3.15
CA ASP A 200 6.56 2.39 -1.74
C ASP A 200 8.06 2.38 -1.44
N ASP A 201 8.53 3.37 -0.68
CA ASP A 201 9.87 3.36 -0.12
C ASP A 201 9.95 2.30 0.98
N TRP A 202 10.82 1.29 0.83
CA TRP A 202 10.91 0.16 1.76
C TRP A 202 11.32 0.56 3.18
N SER A 203 11.95 1.72 3.32
CA SER A 203 12.30 2.27 4.63
C SER A 203 11.16 3.08 5.28
N LEU A 204 10.13 3.45 4.52
CA LEU A 204 9.05 4.36 4.90
C LEU A 204 7.65 3.81 4.52
N ASN A 205 7.46 2.52 4.70
CA ASN A 205 6.19 1.82 4.44
C ASN A 205 5.80 0.93 5.60
N GLY A 206 4.63 0.33 5.49
CA GLY A 206 4.16 -0.71 6.40
C GLY A 206 2.70 -1.06 6.18
N ASP A 207 2.24 -2.00 6.98
CA ASP A 207 0.89 -2.53 6.95
C ASP A 207 0.18 -2.33 8.28
N ILE A 208 -1.05 -1.82 8.25
CA ILE A 208 -1.95 -1.75 9.40
C ILE A 208 -2.57 -3.13 9.58
N ILE A 209 -2.30 -3.75 10.70
CA ILE A 209 -2.74 -5.10 11.03
C ILE A 209 -3.52 -5.07 12.33
N PHE A 210 -4.71 -5.71 12.33
CA PHE A 210 -5.53 -5.89 13.51
C PHE A 210 -5.64 -7.37 13.87
N TRP A 211 -5.74 -7.66 15.18
CA TRP A 211 -6.11 -8.98 15.63
C TRP A 211 -7.61 -9.21 15.48
N TYR A 212 -7.99 -10.28 14.83
CA TYR A 212 -9.40 -10.65 14.63
C TYR A 212 -9.75 -11.89 15.46
N GLU A 213 -10.31 -11.65 16.62
CA GLU A 213 -10.62 -12.68 17.62
C GLU A 213 -11.49 -13.83 17.08
N PRO A 214 -12.56 -13.59 16.25
CA PRO A 214 -13.39 -14.68 15.77
C PRO A 214 -12.66 -15.74 14.94
N LEU A 215 -11.62 -15.36 14.21
CA LEU A 215 -10.80 -16.28 13.41
C LEU A 215 -9.43 -16.58 14.03
N GLN A 216 -9.14 -16.02 15.23
CA GLN A 216 -7.86 -16.22 15.94
C GLN A 216 -6.63 -15.98 15.04
N ARG A 217 -6.69 -14.92 14.22
CA ARG A 217 -5.62 -14.52 13.34
C ARG A 217 -5.63 -13.01 13.08
N ARG A 218 -4.54 -12.50 12.55
CA ARG A 218 -4.45 -11.13 12.07
C ARG A 218 -5.29 -10.88 10.83
N ILE A 219 -5.69 -9.62 10.64
CA ILE A 219 -6.23 -9.09 9.39
C ILE A 219 -5.40 -7.87 9.00
N GLU A 220 -4.93 -7.84 7.77
CA GLU A 220 -4.37 -6.65 7.17
C GLU A 220 -5.51 -5.72 6.73
N ILE A 221 -5.48 -4.48 7.22
CA ILE A 221 -6.51 -3.47 6.94
C ILE A 221 -6.05 -2.52 5.83
N SER A 222 -4.76 -2.20 5.80
CA SER A 222 -4.20 -1.27 4.83
C SER A 222 -2.71 -1.51 4.66
N SER A 223 -2.26 -1.46 3.42
CA SER A 223 -0.86 -1.38 3.06
C SER A 223 -0.57 0.03 2.54
N MET A 224 0.40 0.72 3.12
CA MET A 224 0.68 2.11 2.78
C MET A 224 2.15 2.49 2.99
N GLY A 225 2.55 3.61 2.39
CA GLY A 225 3.91 4.13 2.57
C GLY A 225 4.12 5.48 1.91
N ILE A 226 5.19 6.14 2.31
CA ILE A 226 5.74 7.27 1.57
C ILE A 226 6.33 6.69 0.29
N ARG A 227 5.95 7.28 -0.86
CA ARG A 227 6.36 6.77 -2.16
C ARG A 227 7.85 6.96 -2.41
N VAL A 228 8.43 6.11 -3.23
CA VAL A 228 9.87 6.18 -3.59
C VAL A 228 10.28 7.56 -4.08
N SER A 229 11.48 7.98 -3.69
CA SER A 229 12.24 9.05 -4.33
C SER A 229 12.98 8.51 -5.56
N PRO A 230 13.57 9.36 -6.42
CA PRO A 230 14.46 8.89 -7.48
C PRO A 230 15.58 7.99 -6.96
N GLU A 231 16.14 8.32 -5.80
CA GLU A 231 17.26 7.59 -5.19
C GLU A 231 16.81 6.23 -4.63
N SER A 232 15.74 6.20 -3.84
CA SER A 232 15.24 4.95 -3.26
C SER A 232 14.67 4.02 -4.33
N MET A 233 14.03 4.56 -5.38
CA MET A 233 13.58 3.73 -6.49
C MET A 233 14.75 3.03 -7.22
N LYS A 234 15.83 3.74 -7.51
CA LYS A 234 17.02 3.11 -8.11
C LYS A 234 17.56 1.98 -7.26
N TYR A 235 17.78 2.26 -5.97
CA TYR A 235 18.22 1.24 -5.03
C TYR A 235 17.30 0.01 -5.03
N GLN A 236 16.01 0.22 -4.92
CA GLN A 236 15.03 -0.87 -4.82
C GLN A 236 14.92 -1.66 -6.13
N LEU A 237 14.98 -1.00 -7.29
CA LEU A 237 15.02 -1.68 -8.60
C LEU A 237 16.28 -2.54 -8.77
N GLU A 238 17.43 -2.08 -8.27
CA GLU A 238 18.66 -2.89 -8.25
C GLU A 238 18.53 -4.11 -7.33
N GLN A 239 17.99 -3.94 -6.11
CA GLN A 239 17.78 -5.04 -5.17
C GLN A 239 16.79 -6.10 -5.70
N ALA A 240 15.80 -5.67 -6.49
CA ALA A 240 14.77 -6.53 -7.08
C ALA A 240 15.13 -7.07 -8.48
N ASP A 241 16.34 -6.82 -8.99
CA ASP A 241 16.77 -7.15 -10.35
C ASP A 241 15.80 -6.65 -11.44
N ALA A 242 15.24 -5.45 -11.23
CA ALA A 242 14.18 -4.85 -12.05
C ALA A 242 14.59 -3.52 -12.72
N THR A 243 15.90 -3.26 -12.90
CA THR A 243 16.42 -2.01 -13.48
C THR A 243 15.93 -1.73 -14.90
N TYR A 244 15.48 -2.77 -15.62
CA TYR A 244 14.86 -2.61 -16.94
C TYR A 244 13.62 -1.68 -16.93
N ARG A 245 12.96 -1.53 -15.76
CA ARG A 245 11.77 -0.67 -15.60
C ARG A 245 12.12 0.82 -15.67
N GLU A 246 13.37 1.23 -15.44
CA GLU A 246 13.81 2.62 -15.56
C GLU A 246 13.51 3.23 -16.93
N LYS A 247 13.39 2.38 -17.97
CA LYS A 247 13.09 2.78 -19.36
C LYS A 247 11.61 3.10 -19.59
N LEU A 248 10.72 2.69 -18.69
CA LEU A 248 9.27 2.90 -18.82
C LEU A 248 8.92 4.39 -18.59
N PRO A 249 7.86 4.91 -19.22
CA PRO A 249 7.50 6.33 -19.16
C PRO A 249 7.31 6.85 -17.73
N PHE A 250 6.57 6.16 -16.89
CA PHE A 250 6.36 6.55 -15.48
C PHE A 250 7.67 6.65 -14.70
N HIS A 251 8.54 5.64 -14.83
CA HIS A 251 9.82 5.58 -14.12
C HIS A 251 10.77 6.70 -14.56
N LYS A 252 10.81 7.01 -15.87
CA LYS A 252 11.58 8.15 -16.39
C LYS A 252 11.12 9.47 -15.79
N MET A 253 9.80 9.69 -15.71
CA MET A 253 9.26 10.92 -15.10
C MET A 253 9.69 11.04 -13.64
N LEU A 254 9.65 9.93 -12.88
CA LEU A 254 10.07 9.92 -11.49
C LEU A 254 11.57 10.20 -11.35
N LEU A 255 12.40 9.52 -12.13
CA LEU A 255 13.86 9.72 -12.12
C LEU A 255 14.29 11.13 -12.48
N ASN A 256 13.53 11.79 -13.37
CA ASN A 256 13.74 13.19 -13.76
C ASN A 256 13.22 14.21 -12.71
N GLY A 257 12.62 13.75 -11.61
CA GLY A 257 12.03 14.65 -10.60
C GLY A 257 10.76 15.36 -11.08
N GLU A 258 10.06 14.79 -12.05
CA GLU A 258 8.87 15.40 -12.62
C GLU A 258 7.57 15.08 -11.84
N LEU A 259 7.61 14.09 -10.95
CA LEU A 259 6.47 13.69 -10.11
C LEU A 259 6.58 14.27 -8.71
N PRO A 260 5.44 14.61 -8.04
CA PRO A 260 5.47 15.09 -6.66
C PRO A 260 5.94 13.99 -5.71
N TYR A 261 6.44 14.38 -4.53
CA TYR A 261 6.58 13.46 -3.40
C TYR A 261 5.20 13.22 -2.80
N THR A 262 4.92 11.97 -2.44
CA THR A 262 3.58 11.56 -1.98
C THR A 262 3.64 10.47 -0.91
N ILE A 263 2.53 10.34 -0.20
CA ILE A 263 2.24 9.27 0.73
C ILE A 263 0.91 8.64 0.37
#